data_c4f49c32474652c23331968106b7f6c7
#
_entry.id   c4f49c32474652c23331968106b7f6c7
#
_cell.length_a   1.000
_cell.length_b   1.000
_cell.length_c   1.000
_cell.angle_alpha   90.00
_cell.angle_beta   90.00
_cell.angle_gamma   90.00
#
_symmetry.space_group_name_H-M   'P 1'
#
loop_
_entity.id
_entity.type
_entity.pdbx_description
1 polymer ?
#
loop_
_entity_poly.entity_id
_entity_poly.type
_entity_poly.pdbx_seq_one_letter_code
_entity_poly.pdbx_strand_id
1 'polypeptide(L)'
;MFNSRASKGFELSGKRSLLLAGSLNGRYEEGNFVDTLLNALARYYHRQSERRLFFAGLSVDAGEKLDTDRELMLGGDTGLRGYPLRYQGGQGRWLLTLEQRAFTDWYPFRLVHVGAAAFVDVGGTWGRDPYASKTHEILGDVGVGLRLGNSRSALGNVLHIDLAFPVNGDKSLKSMQVIVETKRSF
;
A
#
# COMPACT_ATOMS: atom_id res chain seq x y z
N MET A 1 13.22 24.58 2.18
CA MET A 1 12.63 23.28 1.80
C MET A 1 13.77 22.33 1.48
N PHE A 2 13.75 21.13 2.04
CA PHE A 2 14.73 20.08 1.71
C PHE A 2 14.00 18.81 1.30
N ASN A 3 14.62 18.02 0.43
CA ASN A 3 14.09 16.74 -0.02
C ASN A 3 15.27 15.79 -0.28
N SER A 4 15.29 14.67 0.41
CA SER A 4 16.27 13.60 0.20
C SER A 4 15.52 12.30 -0.06
N ARG A 5 15.94 11.56 -1.09
CA ARG A 5 15.35 10.28 -1.44
C ARG A 5 16.44 9.26 -1.77
N ALA A 6 16.30 8.07 -1.23
CA ALA A 6 17.17 6.94 -1.54
C ALA A 6 16.33 5.69 -1.81
N SER A 7 16.77 4.87 -2.75
CA SER A 7 16.19 3.54 -2.96
C SER A 7 17.28 2.56 -3.38
N LYS A 8 17.17 1.31 -2.92
CA LYS A 8 18.10 0.24 -3.28
C LYS A 8 17.34 -1.06 -3.45
N GLY A 9 17.50 -1.69 -4.60
CA GLY A 9 17.01 -3.03 -4.88
C GLY A 9 18.11 -4.06 -4.64
N PHE A 10 17.75 -5.21 -4.10
CA PHE A 10 18.61 -6.36 -3.86
C PHE A 10 18.00 -7.58 -4.53
N GLU A 11 18.74 -8.23 -5.38
CA GLU A 11 18.42 -9.59 -5.84
C GLU A 11 19.00 -10.57 -4.81
N LEU A 12 18.14 -11.25 -4.06
CA LEU A 12 18.56 -12.21 -3.02
C LEU A 12 18.82 -13.59 -3.63
N SER A 13 18.13 -13.91 -4.71
CA SER A 13 18.33 -15.09 -5.57
C SER A 13 17.51 -14.88 -6.84
N GLY A 14 17.73 -15.62 -7.91
CA GLY A 14 16.97 -15.48 -9.17
C GLY A 14 15.43 -15.59 -9.06
N LYS A 15 14.90 -15.86 -7.85
CA LYS A 15 13.46 -15.93 -7.54
C LYS A 15 13.01 -14.98 -6.42
N ARG A 16 13.93 -14.27 -5.79
CA ARG A 16 13.64 -13.40 -4.63
C ARG A 16 14.30 -12.06 -4.80
N SER A 17 13.54 -11.00 -4.57
CA SER A 17 14.06 -9.63 -4.59
C SER A 17 13.51 -8.84 -3.42
N LEU A 18 14.31 -7.89 -2.95
CA LEU A 18 13.97 -6.94 -1.91
C LEU A 18 14.25 -5.53 -2.41
N LEU A 19 13.25 -4.67 -2.34
CA LEU A 19 13.39 -3.23 -2.58
C LEU A 19 13.24 -2.50 -1.25
N LEU A 20 14.23 -1.68 -0.92
CA LEU A 20 14.16 -0.74 0.19
C LEU A 20 14.17 0.68 -0.38
N ALA A 21 13.29 1.53 0.10
CA ALA A 21 13.25 2.93 -0.27
C ALA A 21 12.96 3.78 0.96
N GLY A 22 13.50 5.00 0.96
CA GLY A 22 13.23 5.99 1.99
C GLY A 22 13.30 7.40 1.43
N SER A 23 12.55 8.30 2.03
CA SER A 23 12.63 9.73 1.75
C SER A 23 12.43 10.55 3.00
N LEU A 24 13.11 11.69 3.06
CA LEU A 24 12.96 12.69 4.10
C LEU A 24 12.69 14.03 3.43
N ASN A 25 11.56 14.64 3.76
CA ASN A 25 11.13 15.93 3.23
C ASN A 25 10.82 16.85 4.39
N GLY A 26 10.98 18.16 4.21
CA GLY A 26 10.63 19.15 5.22
C GLY A 26 11.01 20.57 4.83
N ARG A 27 10.69 21.49 5.74
CA ARG A 27 11.06 22.90 5.62
C ARG A 27 11.89 23.31 6.84
N TYR A 28 12.77 24.28 6.65
CA TYR A 28 13.52 24.92 7.72
C TYR A 28 13.10 26.37 7.74
N GLU A 29 12.44 26.80 8.82
CA GLU A 29 11.89 28.14 8.99
C GLU A 29 12.23 28.66 10.39
N GLU A 30 12.73 29.88 10.48
CA GLU A 30 13.02 30.56 11.74
C GLU A 30 13.83 29.74 12.77
N GLY A 31 14.81 28.97 12.30
CA GLY A 31 15.65 28.15 13.17
C GLY A 31 15.08 26.77 13.51
N ASN A 32 13.90 26.41 13.02
CA ASN A 32 13.22 25.16 13.33
C ASN A 32 12.96 24.31 12.08
N PHE A 33 12.97 22.98 12.25
CA PHE A 33 12.44 22.05 11.27
C PHE A 33 10.91 22.00 11.43
N VAL A 34 10.20 22.27 10.35
CA VAL A 34 8.74 22.22 10.27
C VAL A 34 8.31 21.36 9.10
N ASP A 35 7.10 20.82 9.17
CA ASP A 35 6.48 20.03 8.13
C ASP A 35 7.41 18.87 7.65
N THR A 36 8.04 18.20 8.62
CA THR A 36 9.00 17.13 8.34
C THR A 36 8.27 15.80 8.17
N LEU A 37 8.53 15.11 7.06
CA LEU A 37 7.95 13.83 6.73
C LEU A 37 9.04 12.82 6.36
N LEU A 38 9.13 11.75 7.13
CA LEU A 38 9.93 10.56 6.83
C LEU A 38 9.02 9.49 6.23
N ASN A 39 9.43 8.94 5.10
CA ASN A 39 8.80 7.76 4.50
C ASN A 39 9.82 6.63 4.42
N ALA A 40 9.44 5.42 4.81
CA ALA A 40 10.21 4.20 4.65
C ALA A 40 9.35 3.11 4.01
N LEU A 41 9.94 2.37 3.09
CA LEU A 41 9.26 1.34 2.31
C LEU A 41 10.16 0.13 2.15
N ALA A 42 9.63 -1.06 2.44
CA ALA A 42 10.24 -2.33 2.10
C ALA A 42 9.28 -3.17 1.27
N ARG A 43 9.74 -3.74 0.15
CA ARG A 43 8.95 -4.64 -0.70
C ARG A 43 9.75 -5.89 -0.97
N TYR A 44 9.20 -7.02 -0.60
CA TYR A 44 9.76 -8.33 -0.86
C TYR A 44 8.91 -9.08 -1.87
N TYR A 45 9.57 -9.67 -2.84
CA TYR A 45 8.96 -10.49 -3.87
C TYR A 45 9.61 -11.87 -3.87
N HIS A 46 8.79 -12.91 -3.89
CA HIS A 46 9.23 -14.29 -4.05
C HIS A 46 8.45 -14.97 -5.17
N ARG A 47 9.10 -15.16 -6.31
CA ARG A 47 8.58 -15.95 -7.44
C ARG A 47 8.68 -17.43 -7.09
N GLN A 48 7.61 -18.01 -6.61
CA GLN A 48 7.55 -19.44 -6.23
C GLN A 48 7.57 -20.35 -7.45
N SER A 49 6.92 -19.92 -8.54
CA SER A 49 6.93 -20.57 -9.85
C SER A 49 6.70 -19.54 -10.96
N GLU A 50 6.64 -19.95 -12.22
CA GLU A 50 6.29 -19.06 -13.34
C GLU A 50 4.91 -18.40 -13.17
N ARG A 51 4.00 -19.08 -12.46
CA ARG A 51 2.61 -18.66 -12.26
C ARG A 51 2.28 -18.17 -10.86
N ARG A 52 3.21 -18.24 -9.92
CA ARG A 52 2.94 -17.88 -8.51
C ARG A 52 3.97 -16.90 -8.01
N LEU A 53 3.48 -15.79 -7.45
CA LEU A 53 4.27 -14.73 -6.85
C LEU A 53 3.72 -14.43 -5.45
N PHE A 54 4.58 -14.51 -4.46
CA PHE A 54 4.30 -13.98 -3.14
C PHE A 54 4.91 -12.58 -3.02
N PHE A 55 4.12 -11.65 -2.49
CA PHE A 55 4.50 -10.28 -2.19
C PHE A 55 4.30 -9.97 -0.72
N ALA A 56 5.27 -9.31 -0.11
CA ALA A 56 5.14 -8.67 1.20
C ALA A 56 5.63 -7.23 1.11
N GLY A 57 4.81 -6.30 1.57
CA GLY A 57 5.11 -4.87 1.57
C GLY A 57 4.93 -4.28 2.97
N LEU A 58 5.90 -3.51 3.44
CA LEU A 58 5.82 -2.71 4.66
C LEU A 58 6.09 -1.26 4.31
N SER A 59 5.19 -0.37 4.68
CA SER A 59 5.41 1.07 4.63
C SER A 59 5.27 1.68 6.03
N VAL A 60 6.10 2.66 6.31
CA VAL A 60 6.05 3.46 7.55
C VAL A 60 6.25 4.91 7.17
N ASP A 61 5.33 5.74 7.55
CA ASP A 61 5.38 7.19 7.37
C ASP A 61 5.30 7.85 8.74
N ALA A 62 6.20 8.78 9.03
CA ALA A 62 6.24 9.51 10.29
C ALA A 62 6.44 11.00 10.02
N GLY A 63 5.54 11.80 10.55
CA GLY A 63 5.55 13.24 10.41
C GLY A 63 5.79 13.96 11.73
N GLU A 64 6.52 15.07 11.67
CA GLU A 64 6.69 15.99 12.80
C GLU A 64 6.29 17.39 12.38
N LYS A 65 5.43 18.02 13.19
CA LYS A 65 4.90 19.37 12.93
C LYS A 65 4.35 19.51 11.51
N LEU A 66 3.60 18.47 11.08
CA LEU A 66 2.92 18.50 9.79
C LEU A 66 1.85 19.59 9.80
N ASP A 67 1.74 20.29 8.67
CA ASP A 67 0.60 21.16 8.42
C ASP A 67 -0.68 20.32 8.38
N THR A 68 -1.81 20.92 8.79
CA THR A 68 -3.09 20.21 8.97
C THR A 68 -3.59 19.51 7.68
N ASP A 69 -3.23 20.04 6.52
CA ASP A 69 -3.55 19.48 5.21
C ASP A 69 -2.64 18.31 4.78
N ARG A 70 -1.56 18.05 5.52
CA ARG A 70 -0.57 17.00 5.27
C ARG A 70 -0.63 15.84 6.24
N GLU A 71 -1.70 15.69 6.98
CA GLU A 71 -1.88 14.55 7.87
C GLU A 71 -1.79 13.21 7.17
N LEU A 72 -1.28 12.23 7.91
CA LEU A 72 -1.12 10.87 7.43
C LEU A 72 -2.42 10.09 7.69
N MET A 73 -3.19 9.92 6.63
CA MET A 73 -4.43 9.17 6.65
C MET A 73 -4.22 7.72 6.25
N LEU A 74 -4.97 6.81 6.87
CA LEU A 74 -4.99 5.38 6.57
C LEU A 74 -6.41 4.94 6.21
N GLY A 75 -6.54 4.20 5.09
CA GLY A 75 -7.82 3.73 4.57
C GLY A 75 -7.69 3.14 3.18
N GLY A 76 -8.77 3.03 2.44
CA GLY A 76 -8.84 2.33 1.15
C GLY A 76 -7.86 2.82 0.09
N ASP A 77 -7.62 4.11 -0.01
CA ASP A 77 -6.68 4.73 -0.97
C ASP A 77 -5.21 4.60 -0.55
N THR A 78 -4.94 4.26 0.71
CA THR A 78 -3.60 4.15 1.28
C THR A 78 -3.20 2.72 1.60
N GLY A 79 -4.03 1.73 1.21
CA GLY A 79 -3.68 0.32 1.22
C GLY A 79 -4.43 -0.56 2.22
N LEU A 80 -5.21 -0.03 3.15
CA LEU A 80 -6.22 -0.78 3.91
C LEU A 80 -7.49 -0.91 3.08
N ARG A 81 -7.50 -1.89 2.18
CA ARG A 81 -8.51 -2.04 1.12
C ARG A 81 -9.93 -2.28 1.64
N GLY A 82 -10.07 -2.86 2.84
CA GLY A 82 -11.36 -3.13 3.47
C GLY A 82 -12.03 -1.91 4.12
N TYR A 83 -11.36 -0.77 4.17
CA TYR A 83 -11.84 0.42 4.88
C TYR A 83 -12.17 1.57 3.93
N PRO A 84 -13.06 2.50 4.32
CA PRO A 84 -13.31 3.73 3.58
C PRO A 84 -12.03 4.57 3.43
N LEU A 85 -12.07 5.52 2.48
CA LEU A 85 -11.01 6.49 2.32
C LEU A 85 -10.81 7.28 3.60
N ARG A 86 -9.54 7.50 4.01
CA ARG A 86 -9.18 8.33 5.16
C ARG A 86 -9.88 7.92 6.46
N TYR A 87 -9.95 6.61 6.70
CA TYR A 87 -10.69 6.05 7.83
C TYR A 87 -10.06 6.39 9.18
N GLN A 88 -8.73 6.43 9.27
CA GLN A 88 -7.97 6.75 10.48
C GLN A 88 -6.86 7.73 10.15
N GLY A 89 -6.63 8.73 11.00
CA GLY A 89 -5.58 9.75 10.84
C GLY A 89 -4.54 9.70 11.95
N GLY A 90 -3.41 10.38 11.74
CA GLY A 90 -2.36 10.52 12.75
C GLY A 90 -1.11 11.24 12.25
N GLN A 91 -0.15 11.44 13.14
CA GLN A 91 1.16 11.99 12.81
C GLN A 91 2.08 10.91 12.21
N GLY A 92 1.72 9.65 12.38
CA GLY A 92 2.42 8.54 11.75
C GLY A 92 1.44 7.45 11.37
N ARG A 93 1.85 6.62 10.40
CA ARG A 93 1.11 5.44 9.97
C ARG A 93 2.06 4.34 9.55
N TRP A 94 1.59 3.12 9.64
CA TRP A 94 2.27 1.96 9.07
C TRP A 94 1.25 1.06 8.40
N LEU A 95 1.72 0.31 7.39
CA LEU A 95 0.91 -0.65 6.65
C LEU A 95 1.77 -1.84 6.27
N LEU A 96 1.30 -3.03 6.60
CA LEU A 96 1.82 -4.31 6.15
C LEU A 96 0.81 -4.94 5.18
N THR A 97 1.25 -5.29 3.99
CA THR A 97 0.48 -6.02 2.98
C THR A 97 1.15 -7.36 2.69
N LEU A 98 0.41 -8.45 2.78
CA LEU A 98 0.81 -9.76 2.29
C LEU A 98 -0.13 -10.17 1.16
N GLU A 99 0.42 -10.56 0.01
CA GLU A 99 -0.40 -10.91 -1.15
C GLU A 99 0.18 -12.12 -1.87
N GLN A 100 -0.64 -13.13 -2.08
CA GLN A 100 -0.34 -14.28 -2.93
C GLN A 100 -1.02 -14.08 -4.28
N ARG A 101 -0.24 -14.04 -5.36
CA ARG A 101 -0.73 -13.91 -6.74
C ARG A 101 -0.59 -15.25 -7.47
N ALA A 102 -1.60 -15.57 -8.28
CA ALA A 102 -1.61 -16.70 -9.18
C ALA A 102 -1.97 -16.22 -10.59
N PHE A 103 -1.13 -16.50 -11.56
CA PHE A 103 -1.35 -16.14 -12.96
C PHE A 103 -1.81 -17.37 -13.73
N THR A 104 -2.77 -17.18 -14.62
CA THR A 104 -3.32 -18.26 -15.46
C THR A 104 -2.85 -18.10 -16.90
N ASP A 105 -2.98 -19.17 -17.71
CA ASP A 105 -2.77 -19.09 -19.16
C ASP A 105 -4.00 -18.55 -19.89
N TRP A 106 -5.03 -18.18 -19.16
CA TRP A 106 -6.23 -17.63 -19.74
C TRP A 106 -5.96 -16.24 -20.30
N TYR A 107 -6.05 -16.14 -21.61
CA TYR A 107 -5.72 -14.96 -22.38
C TYR A 107 -6.86 -14.60 -23.34
N PRO A 108 -8.00 -14.14 -22.77
CA PRO A 108 -9.19 -13.84 -23.56
C PRO A 108 -8.91 -12.74 -24.58
N PHE A 109 -9.44 -12.94 -25.77
CA PHE A 109 -9.31 -12.04 -26.91
C PHE A 109 -7.88 -11.70 -27.33
N ARG A 110 -6.87 -12.42 -26.80
CA ARG A 110 -5.45 -12.09 -26.97
C ARG A 110 -5.08 -10.67 -26.54
N LEU A 111 -5.77 -10.14 -25.52
CA LEU A 111 -5.60 -8.77 -25.03
C LEU A 111 -5.19 -8.72 -23.56
N VAL A 112 -5.69 -9.63 -22.74
CA VAL A 112 -5.60 -9.52 -21.28
C VAL A 112 -5.15 -10.85 -20.68
N HIS A 113 -4.04 -10.86 -19.95
CA HIS A 113 -3.65 -11.97 -19.09
C HIS A 113 -4.42 -11.89 -17.77
N VAL A 114 -5.10 -12.97 -17.42
CA VAL A 114 -5.91 -13.05 -16.21
C VAL A 114 -5.14 -13.74 -15.09
N GLY A 115 -5.08 -13.10 -13.93
CA GLY A 115 -4.56 -13.66 -12.69
C GLY A 115 -5.53 -13.40 -11.54
N ALA A 116 -5.29 -14.07 -10.45
CA ALA A 116 -6.01 -13.89 -9.19
C ALA A 116 -5.04 -13.57 -8.06
N ALA A 117 -5.53 -12.91 -7.01
CA ALA A 117 -4.79 -12.65 -5.80
C ALA A 117 -5.65 -12.93 -4.57
N ALA A 118 -5.00 -13.34 -3.47
CA ALA A 118 -5.55 -13.29 -2.13
C ALA A 118 -4.59 -12.46 -1.26
N PHE A 119 -5.14 -11.66 -0.36
CA PHE A 119 -4.33 -10.72 0.41
C PHE A 119 -4.83 -10.51 1.84
N VAL A 120 -3.93 -10.01 2.66
CA VAL A 120 -4.16 -9.51 4.00
C VAL A 120 -3.45 -8.18 4.13
N ASP A 121 -4.16 -7.15 4.58
CA ASP A 121 -3.60 -5.86 4.93
C ASP A 121 -3.78 -5.62 6.43
N VAL A 122 -2.73 -5.12 7.09
CA VAL A 122 -2.75 -4.76 8.51
C VAL A 122 -2.04 -3.43 8.67
N GLY A 123 -2.65 -2.50 9.38
CA GLY A 123 -2.06 -1.18 9.57
C GLY A 123 -2.64 -0.43 10.76
N GLY A 124 -2.05 0.72 11.05
CA GLY A 124 -2.49 1.59 12.11
C GLY A 124 -1.82 2.95 12.03
N THR A 125 -2.38 3.91 12.74
CA THR A 125 -1.82 5.26 12.89
C THR A 125 -1.40 5.48 14.33
N TRP A 126 -0.56 6.50 14.54
CA TRP A 126 -0.17 6.95 15.88
C TRP A 126 0.03 8.46 15.92
N GLY A 127 0.09 9.01 17.14
CA GLY A 127 0.28 10.42 17.37
C GLY A 127 -1.05 11.19 17.38
N ARG A 128 -0.97 12.52 17.30
CA ARG A 128 -2.15 13.39 17.37
C ARG A 128 -2.96 13.25 16.08
N ASP A 129 -4.26 13.04 16.23
CA ASP A 129 -5.26 13.14 15.17
C ASP A 129 -6.06 14.44 15.41
N PRO A 130 -5.85 15.53 14.65
CA PRO A 130 -6.58 16.77 14.82
C PRO A 130 -8.05 16.66 14.46
N TYR A 131 -8.42 15.69 13.64
CA TYR A 131 -9.82 15.46 13.28
C TYR A 131 -10.55 14.56 14.28
N ALA A 132 -9.85 14.07 15.32
CA ALA A 132 -10.38 13.18 16.37
C ALA A 132 -11.23 12.04 15.79
N SER A 133 -10.82 11.54 14.61
CA SER A 133 -11.68 10.71 13.81
C SER A 133 -11.91 9.36 14.45
N LYS A 134 -10.91 8.78 15.14
CA LYS A 134 -11.07 7.50 15.87
C LYS A 134 -9.84 7.15 16.69
N THR A 135 -10.01 6.18 17.60
CA THR A 135 -8.94 5.57 18.36
C THR A 135 -7.88 4.96 17.43
N HIS A 136 -6.61 5.07 17.81
CA HIS A 136 -5.48 4.46 17.10
C HIS A 136 -5.50 2.94 17.26
N GLU A 137 -6.47 2.29 16.65
CA GLU A 137 -6.58 0.83 16.65
C GLU A 137 -5.77 0.23 15.52
N ILE A 138 -5.26 -0.98 15.73
CA ILE A 138 -4.70 -1.78 14.64
C ILE A 138 -5.87 -2.29 13.82
N LEU A 139 -5.89 -1.93 12.54
CA LEU A 139 -6.91 -2.30 11.59
C LEU A 139 -6.39 -3.43 10.70
N GLY A 140 -7.29 -4.32 10.30
CA GLY A 140 -6.94 -5.41 9.39
C GLY A 140 -8.05 -5.73 8.41
N ASP A 141 -7.69 -6.09 7.21
CA ASP A 141 -8.62 -6.62 6.23
C ASP A 141 -8.04 -7.84 5.50
N VAL A 142 -8.94 -8.60 4.89
CA VAL A 142 -8.60 -9.73 4.03
C VAL A 142 -9.40 -9.63 2.75
N GLY A 143 -8.87 -10.17 1.67
CA GLY A 143 -9.61 -10.09 0.43
C GLY A 143 -9.06 -10.96 -0.69
N VAL A 144 -9.79 -10.90 -1.78
CA VAL A 144 -9.44 -11.56 -3.05
C VAL A 144 -9.56 -10.57 -4.19
N GLY A 145 -8.84 -10.81 -5.27
CA GLY A 145 -8.89 -9.90 -6.40
C GLY A 145 -8.48 -10.52 -7.72
N LEU A 146 -8.84 -9.83 -8.79
CA LEU A 146 -8.40 -10.12 -10.14
C LEU A 146 -7.21 -9.24 -10.51
N ARG A 147 -6.32 -9.81 -11.33
CA ARG A 147 -5.13 -9.16 -11.88
C ARG A 147 -5.20 -9.25 -13.39
N LEU A 148 -5.50 -8.15 -14.06
CA LEU A 148 -5.71 -8.11 -15.50
C LEU A 148 -4.54 -7.36 -16.15
N GLY A 149 -3.60 -8.11 -16.69
CA GLY A 149 -2.41 -7.57 -17.38
C GLY A 149 -2.69 -7.33 -18.85
N ASN A 150 -2.53 -6.09 -19.32
CA ASN A 150 -2.67 -5.77 -20.74
C ASN A 150 -1.34 -6.04 -21.48
N SER A 151 -1.35 -7.02 -22.38
CA SER A 151 -0.18 -7.40 -23.19
C SER A 151 0.25 -6.34 -24.22
N ARG A 152 -0.61 -5.39 -24.54
CA ARG A 152 -0.33 -4.31 -25.49
C ARG A 152 0.10 -3.00 -24.83
N SER A 153 0.10 -2.94 -23.50
CA SER A 153 0.57 -1.76 -22.79
C SER A 153 2.10 -1.75 -22.72
N ALA A 154 2.74 -0.84 -23.42
CA ALA A 154 4.18 -0.60 -23.31
C ALA A 154 4.64 -0.23 -21.89
N LEU A 155 3.71 0.16 -21.01
CA LEU A 155 3.96 0.56 -19.62
C LEU A 155 3.80 -0.59 -18.62
N GLY A 156 3.42 -1.81 -19.07
CA GLY A 156 3.25 -2.97 -18.20
C GLY A 156 2.22 -2.75 -17.09
N ASN A 157 1.13 -2.03 -17.36
CA ASN A 157 0.10 -1.76 -16.36
C ASN A 157 -0.78 -2.99 -16.15
N VAL A 158 -1.08 -3.27 -14.88
CA VAL A 158 -2.00 -4.32 -14.44
C VAL A 158 -3.18 -3.67 -13.74
N LEU A 159 -4.38 -3.97 -14.19
CA LEU A 159 -5.62 -3.57 -13.51
C LEU A 159 -5.88 -4.55 -12.36
N HIS A 160 -6.02 -4.01 -11.17
CA HIS A 160 -6.39 -4.72 -9.95
C HIS A 160 -7.87 -4.44 -9.67
N ILE A 161 -8.65 -5.49 -9.46
CA ILE A 161 -10.04 -5.40 -9.01
C ILE A 161 -10.12 -6.26 -7.76
N ASP A 162 -10.23 -5.61 -6.61
CA ASP A 162 -10.16 -6.25 -5.30
C ASP A 162 -11.49 -6.17 -4.57
N LEU A 163 -11.87 -7.28 -3.92
CA LEU A 163 -12.95 -7.36 -2.94
C LEU A 163 -12.29 -7.55 -1.57
N ALA A 164 -12.48 -6.59 -0.69
CA ALA A 164 -11.85 -6.54 0.62
C ALA A 164 -12.90 -6.51 1.74
N PHE A 165 -12.62 -7.23 2.81
CA PHE A 165 -13.49 -7.40 3.96
C PHE A 165 -12.75 -6.94 5.22
N PRO A 166 -13.21 -5.88 5.92
CA PRO A 166 -12.61 -5.45 7.17
C PRO A 166 -12.82 -6.52 8.25
N VAL A 167 -11.78 -6.80 9.03
CA VAL A 167 -11.82 -7.79 10.13
C VAL A 167 -12.29 -7.14 11.41
N ASN A 168 -11.98 -5.87 11.62
CA ASN A 168 -12.32 -5.10 12.81
C ASN A 168 -12.66 -3.65 12.44
N GLY A 169 -12.96 -2.83 13.46
CA GLY A 169 -13.33 -1.42 13.29
C GLY A 169 -14.78 -1.15 13.71
N ASP A 170 -15.31 -0.02 13.29
CA ASP A 170 -16.64 0.41 13.70
C ASP A 170 -17.78 -0.47 13.15
N LYS A 171 -18.84 -0.61 13.96
CA LYS A 171 -20.08 -1.30 13.55
C LYS A 171 -20.77 -0.68 12.33
N SER A 172 -20.46 0.57 11.99
CA SER A 172 -20.99 1.28 10.83
C SER A 172 -20.25 0.96 9.52
N LEU A 173 -19.14 0.21 9.59
CA LEU A 173 -18.39 -0.19 8.40
C LEU A 173 -19.23 -1.10 7.50
N LYS A 174 -19.13 -0.87 6.21
CA LYS A 174 -19.64 -1.83 5.23
C LYS A 174 -18.85 -3.12 5.36
N SER A 175 -19.55 -4.25 5.26
CA SER A 175 -18.94 -5.57 5.34
C SER A 175 -18.01 -5.90 4.18
N MET A 176 -18.05 -5.13 3.08
CA MET A 176 -17.25 -5.34 1.88
C MET A 176 -16.96 -4.01 1.17
N GLN A 177 -15.74 -3.88 0.68
CA GLN A 177 -15.30 -2.79 -0.21
C GLN A 177 -14.87 -3.36 -1.56
N VAL A 178 -15.13 -2.62 -2.62
CA VAL A 178 -14.65 -2.92 -3.98
C VAL A 178 -13.65 -1.85 -4.37
N ILE A 179 -12.43 -2.26 -4.71
CA ILE A 179 -11.36 -1.36 -5.12
C ILE A 179 -10.95 -1.69 -6.56
N VAL A 180 -10.82 -0.66 -7.38
CA VAL A 180 -10.31 -0.77 -8.75
C VAL A 180 -9.12 0.17 -8.90
N GLU A 181 -7.94 -0.39 -9.14
CA GLU A 181 -6.69 0.35 -9.25
C GLU A 181 -5.86 -0.13 -10.43
N THR A 182 -5.11 0.78 -11.04
CA THR A 182 -4.10 0.42 -12.02
C THR A 182 -2.71 0.54 -11.40
N LYS A 183 -1.96 -0.57 -11.37
CA LYS A 183 -0.58 -0.60 -10.85
C LYS A 183 0.38 -1.01 -11.97
N ARG A 184 1.61 -0.50 -11.92
CA ARG A 184 2.65 -0.97 -12.84
C ARG A 184 2.99 -2.43 -12.53
N SER A 185 3.11 -3.25 -13.57
CA SER A 185 3.69 -4.58 -13.47
C SER A 185 5.18 -4.45 -13.10
N PHE A 186 5.62 -5.26 -12.19
CA PHE A 186 7.02 -5.37 -11.79
C PHE A 186 7.67 -6.52 -12.54
#